data_25128dced169060223f2877973377a0a
#
_entry.id   25128dced169060223f2877973377a0a
#
_cell.length_a   1.000
_cell.length_b   1.000
_cell.length_c   1.000
_cell.angle_alpha   90.00
_cell.angle_beta   90.00
_cell.angle_gamma   90.00
#
_symmetry.space_group_name_H-M   'P 1'
#
loop_
_entity.id
_entity.type
_entity.pdbx_description
1 polymer ?
#
loop_
_entity_poly.entity_id
_entity_poly.type
_entity_poly.pdbx_seq_one_letter_code
_entity_poly.pdbx_strand_id
1 'polypeptide(L)'
;DSRYPKITSFPYPKVGQTNSACKVGVVDATGGPTRWFNANPDPRNHYIPRMEWTPDSRRVLFQQLNRLQNTNHVISGDPVTCATEVLFTDRDDTWVEVREDMTWVDGGARFLWLSERDGWRHLYAVDAASGDARLLTPGDYDVISVAGVDEERGHLHFIASPDDPTKRY
;
A
#
# COMPACT_ATOMS: atom_id res chain seq x y z
N ASP A 1 -12.06 -0.35 -37.08
CA ASP A 1 -11.23 -1.57 -36.90
C ASP A 1 -10.11 -1.56 -37.93
N SER A 2 -8.85 -1.48 -37.47
CA SER A 2 -7.68 -1.54 -38.35
C SER A 2 -7.29 -3.02 -38.55
N ARG A 3 -6.99 -3.41 -39.79
CA ARG A 3 -6.46 -4.73 -40.12
C ARG A 3 -5.02 -4.94 -39.60
N TYR A 4 -4.36 -3.87 -39.20
CA TYR A 4 -2.96 -3.91 -38.77
C TYR A 4 -2.86 -3.45 -37.31
N PRO A 5 -2.00 -4.07 -36.50
CA PRO A 5 -1.79 -3.64 -35.12
C PRO A 5 -1.19 -2.22 -35.08
N LYS A 6 -1.65 -1.41 -34.16
CA LYS A 6 -1.03 -0.11 -33.87
C LYS A 6 0.15 -0.36 -32.95
N ILE A 7 1.36 -0.09 -33.43
CA ILE A 7 2.57 -0.17 -32.60
C ILE A 7 2.66 1.10 -31.77
N THR A 8 2.72 0.93 -30.44
CA THR A 8 3.02 2.01 -29.50
C THR A 8 4.42 1.79 -28.96
N SER A 9 5.30 2.77 -29.15
CA SER A 9 6.66 2.75 -28.60
C SER A 9 6.71 3.59 -27.34
N PHE A 10 7.24 3.02 -26.25
CA PHE A 10 7.46 3.73 -24.99
C PHE A 10 8.78 3.29 -24.35
N PRO A 11 9.43 4.16 -23.56
CA PRO A 11 10.62 3.80 -22.81
C PRO A 11 10.29 2.72 -21.79
N TYR A 12 11.11 1.67 -21.74
CA TYR A 12 11.00 0.60 -20.74
C TYR A 12 12.32 0.44 -19.99
N PRO A 13 12.34 0.56 -18.65
CA PRO A 13 13.55 0.38 -17.86
C PRO A 13 14.02 -1.06 -17.93
N LYS A 14 15.30 -1.27 -18.25
CA LYS A 14 15.93 -2.59 -18.30
C LYS A 14 16.81 -2.80 -17.08
N VAL A 15 17.03 -4.09 -16.74
CA VAL A 15 18.00 -4.47 -15.70
C VAL A 15 19.36 -3.77 -15.95
N GLY A 16 19.96 -3.22 -14.90
CA GLY A 16 21.22 -2.48 -14.97
C GLY A 16 21.07 -1.00 -15.34
N GLN A 17 19.88 -0.53 -15.69
CA GLN A 17 19.66 0.90 -15.92
C GLN A 17 19.40 1.65 -14.61
N THR A 18 19.71 2.95 -14.61
CA THR A 18 19.41 3.84 -13.50
C THR A 18 17.89 3.93 -13.30
N ASN A 19 17.42 3.74 -12.06
CA ASN A 19 16.01 3.86 -11.72
C ASN A 19 15.51 5.29 -11.92
N SER A 20 14.22 5.42 -12.25
CA SER A 20 13.58 6.73 -12.31
C SER A 20 13.52 7.37 -10.92
N ALA A 21 13.70 8.68 -10.85
CA ALA A 21 13.46 9.43 -9.63
C ALA A 21 11.94 9.53 -9.37
N CYS A 22 11.51 9.19 -8.16
CA CYS A 22 10.12 9.26 -7.76
C CYS A 22 10.00 10.05 -6.46
N LYS A 23 9.03 10.99 -6.41
CA LYS A 23 8.71 11.80 -5.22
C LYS A 23 7.21 11.98 -5.11
N VAL A 24 6.72 12.15 -3.89
CA VAL A 24 5.35 12.54 -3.60
C VAL A 24 5.30 14.03 -3.28
N GLY A 25 4.33 14.72 -3.84
CA GLY A 25 4.13 16.13 -3.59
C GLY A 25 2.65 16.49 -3.47
N VAL A 26 2.37 17.65 -2.92
CA VAL A 26 1.05 18.24 -2.79
C VAL A 26 1.01 19.62 -3.44
N VAL A 27 -0.08 19.90 -4.13
CA VAL A 27 -0.36 21.19 -4.75
C VAL A 27 -1.80 21.59 -4.41
N ASP A 28 -2.07 22.87 -4.29
CA ASP A 28 -3.43 23.36 -4.08
C ASP A 28 -4.32 23.03 -5.29
N ALA A 29 -5.60 22.72 -5.07
CA ALA A 29 -6.53 22.39 -6.14
C ALA A 29 -6.74 23.55 -7.14
N THR A 30 -6.46 24.78 -6.71
CA THR A 30 -6.49 25.98 -7.55
C THR A 30 -5.18 26.23 -8.30
N GLY A 31 -4.17 25.37 -8.13
CA GLY A 31 -2.82 25.48 -8.68
C GLY A 31 -1.85 26.18 -7.74
N GLY A 32 -0.62 26.39 -8.22
CA GLY A 32 0.45 27.02 -7.45
C GLY A 32 1.70 26.14 -7.35
N PRO A 33 2.64 26.47 -6.47
CA PRO A 33 3.87 25.71 -6.32
C PRO A 33 3.61 24.36 -5.66
N THR A 34 4.19 23.29 -6.22
CA THR A 34 4.18 21.97 -5.59
C THR A 34 5.11 21.96 -4.37
N ARG A 35 4.62 21.48 -3.24
CA ARG A 35 5.39 21.18 -2.05
C ARG A 35 5.69 19.69 -2.00
N TRP A 36 6.95 19.32 -1.73
CA TRP A 36 7.39 17.94 -1.80
C TRP A 36 7.56 17.34 -0.41
N PHE A 37 7.02 16.15 -0.20
CA PHE A 37 7.21 15.40 1.04
C PHE A 37 8.67 14.96 1.19
N ASN A 38 9.19 15.06 2.41
CA ASN A 38 10.58 14.69 2.74
C ASN A 38 10.65 13.22 3.16
N ALA A 39 10.42 12.31 2.22
CA ALA A 39 10.30 10.87 2.52
C ALA A 39 11.64 10.09 2.45
N ASN A 40 12.49 10.40 1.47
CA ASN A 40 13.79 9.73 1.29
C ASN A 40 14.76 10.67 0.57
N PRO A 41 16.01 10.79 1.02
CA PRO A 41 16.99 11.68 0.42
C PRO A 41 17.36 11.27 -1.01
N ASP A 42 17.35 9.96 -1.35
CA ASP A 42 17.64 9.49 -2.71
C ASP A 42 16.34 9.03 -3.41
N PRO A 43 15.77 9.87 -4.31
CA PRO A 43 14.53 9.56 -5.00
C PRO A 43 14.65 8.43 -6.04
N ARG A 44 15.86 7.91 -6.29
CA ARG A 44 16.09 6.77 -7.19
C ARG A 44 16.26 5.44 -6.47
N ASN A 45 16.34 5.46 -5.14
CA ASN A 45 16.60 4.26 -4.34
C ASN A 45 15.32 3.66 -3.73
N HIS A 46 14.17 3.95 -4.30
CA HIS A 46 12.88 3.42 -3.87
C HIS A 46 11.84 3.43 -5.00
N TYR A 47 10.69 2.85 -4.73
CA TYR A 47 9.49 2.94 -5.55
C TYR A 47 8.33 3.50 -4.72
N ILE A 48 7.46 4.29 -5.35
CA ILE A 48 6.21 4.80 -4.74
C ILE A 48 5.04 4.24 -5.58
N PRO A 49 4.57 3.04 -5.27
CA PRO A 49 3.53 2.39 -6.07
C PRO A 49 2.13 2.96 -5.86
N ARG A 50 1.81 3.39 -4.64
CA ARG A 50 0.46 3.85 -4.26
C ARG A 50 0.50 5.01 -3.29
N MET A 51 -0.52 5.85 -3.35
CA MET A 51 -0.78 6.89 -2.37
C MET A 51 -2.27 7.21 -2.32
N GLU A 52 -2.75 7.61 -1.16
CA GLU A 52 -4.12 8.05 -0.95
C GLU A 52 -4.23 9.04 0.21
N TRP A 53 -5.33 9.76 0.28
CA TRP A 53 -5.67 10.59 1.43
C TRP A 53 -6.27 9.72 2.54
N THR A 54 -5.99 10.11 3.80
CA THR A 54 -6.79 9.59 4.93
C THR A 54 -8.25 10.01 4.78
N PRO A 55 -9.24 9.23 5.29
CA PRO A 55 -10.65 9.54 5.16
C PRO A 55 -11.04 10.94 5.65
N ASP A 56 -10.34 11.47 6.65
CA ASP A 56 -10.52 12.82 7.19
C ASP A 56 -9.80 13.91 6.36
N SER A 57 -9.10 13.53 5.30
CA SER A 57 -8.32 14.41 4.41
C SER A 57 -7.21 15.22 5.10
N ARG A 58 -6.73 14.75 6.27
CA ARG A 58 -5.69 15.45 7.02
C ARG A 58 -4.28 14.99 6.73
N ARG A 59 -4.12 13.77 6.22
CA ARG A 59 -2.82 13.16 5.92
C ARG A 59 -2.85 12.53 4.52
N VAL A 60 -1.67 12.37 3.93
CA VAL A 60 -1.46 11.55 2.75
C VAL A 60 -0.69 10.32 3.18
N LEU A 61 -1.26 9.14 2.96
CA LEU A 61 -0.52 7.89 3.12
C LEU A 61 0.05 7.47 1.77
N PHE A 62 1.30 7.04 1.75
CA PHE A 62 1.91 6.47 0.55
C PHE A 62 2.82 5.31 0.89
N GLN A 63 2.83 4.33 -0.01
CA GLN A 63 3.69 3.17 0.12
C GLN A 63 5.06 3.47 -0.49
N GLN A 64 6.13 3.07 0.19
CA GLN A 64 7.49 3.21 -0.28
C GLN A 64 8.22 1.87 -0.17
N LEU A 65 8.47 1.24 -1.31
CA LEU A 65 9.26 0.02 -1.40
C LEU A 65 10.74 0.35 -1.53
N ASN A 66 11.58 -0.42 -0.85
CA ASN A 66 13.01 -0.42 -1.12
C ASN A 66 13.31 -1.05 -2.50
N ARG A 67 14.55 -0.92 -2.98
CA ARG A 67 14.96 -1.47 -4.29
C ARG A 67 14.86 -2.98 -4.40
N LEU A 68 15.00 -3.70 -3.29
CA LEU A 68 14.86 -5.16 -3.23
C LEU A 68 13.40 -5.60 -3.20
N GLN A 69 12.48 -4.67 -2.95
CA GLN A 69 11.03 -4.90 -2.83
C GLN A 69 10.68 -5.95 -1.76
N ASN A 70 11.47 -6.01 -0.71
CA ASN A 70 11.27 -6.86 0.45
C ASN A 70 10.92 -6.07 1.72
N THR A 71 10.77 -4.76 1.60
CA THR A 71 10.32 -3.85 2.66
C THR A 71 9.44 -2.78 2.05
N ASN A 72 8.22 -2.67 2.56
CA ASN A 72 7.25 -1.64 2.20
C ASN A 72 6.93 -0.79 3.44
N HIS A 73 7.28 0.49 3.39
CA HIS A 73 6.90 1.46 4.40
C HIS A 73 5.60 2.15 3.97
N VAL A 74 4.60 2.13 4.83
CA VAL A 74 3.46 3.04 4.75
C VAL A 74 3.86 4.32 5.46
N ILE A 75 4.03 5.38 4.69
CA ILE A 75 4.48 6.68 5.18
C ILE A 75 3.29 7.60 5.30
N SER A 76 3.16 8.25 6.45
CA SER A 76 2.17 9.29 6.72
C SER A 76 2.81 10.65 6.51
N GLY A 77 2.26 11.44 5.59
CA GLY A 77 2.71 12.79 5.25
C GLY A 77 1.72 13.87 5.66
N ASP A 78 2.20 14.92 6.29
CA ASP A 78 1.43 16.11 6.59
C ASP A 78 1.40 17.03 5.34
N PRO A 79 0.24 17.29 4.72
CA PRO A 79 0.16 18.08 3.50
C PRO A 79 0.44 19.57 3.70
N VAL A 80 0.49 20.07 4.94
CA VAL A 80 0.78 21.47 5.24
C VAL A 80 2.27 21.69 5.43
N THR A 81 2.93 20.86 6.24
CA THR A 81 4.35 21.00 6.58
C THR A 81 5.26 20.18 5.67
N CYS A 82 4.71 19.20 4.94
CA CYS A 82 5.42 18.16 4.18
C CYS A 82 6.34 17.26 5.03
N ALA A 83 6.18 17.30 6.35
CA ALA A 83 6.83 16.36 7.25
C ALA A 83 6.26 14.95 7.05
N THR A 84 7.11 13.95 7.20
CA THR A 84 6.74 12.54 7.03
C THR A 84 7.20 11.70 8.21
N GLU A 85 6.48 10.65 8.47
CA GLU A 85 6.83 9.61 9.44
C GLU A 85 6.48 8.23 8.88
N VAL A 86 7.25 7.21 9.22
CA VAL A 86 6.90 5.83 8.89
C VAL A 86 5.83 5.38 9.88
N LEU A 87 4.61 5.22 9.40
CA LEU A 87 3.48 4.76 10.20
C LEU A 87 3.52 3.25 10.43
N PHE A 88 3.79 2.50 9.37
CA PHE A 88 3.75 1.04 9.40
C PHE A 88 4.81 0.47 8.45
N THR A 89 5.36 -0.69 8.79
CA THR A 89 6.32 -1.41 7.94
C THR A 89 5.87 -2.83 7.71
N ASP A 90 5.75 -3.19 6.44
CA ASP A 90 5.62 -4.57 6.01
C ASP A 90 6.96 -5.07 5.47
N ARG A 91 7.37 -6.26 5.91
CA ARG A 91 8.65 -6.83 5.54
C ARG A 91 8.56 -8.34 5.42
N ASP A 92 9.23 -8.86 4.39
CA ASP A 92 9.50 -10.27 4.19
C ASP A 92 10.98 -10.44 3.79
N ASP A 93 11.56 -11.60 4.02
CA ASP A 93 12.96 -11.85 3.64
C ASP A 93 13.15 -12.02 2.13
N THR A 94 12.06 -12.28 1.41
CA THR A 94 12.04 -12.51 -0.05
C THR A 94 11.39 -11.37 -0.81
N TRP A 95 10.09 -11.15 -0.63
CA TRP A 95 9.29 -10.23 -1.42
C TRP A 95 8.07 -9.71 -0.64
N VAL A 96 7.72 -8.45 -0.81
CA VAL A 96 6.48 -7.85 -0.27
C VAL A 96 5.58 -7.40 -1.40
N GLU A 97 4.34 -7.88 -1.40
CA GLU A 97 3.30 -7.44 -2.32
C GLU A 97 2.84 -6.01 -2.04
N VAL A 98 2.68 -5.23 -3.11
CA VAL A 98 2.03 -3.92 -3.05
C VAL A 98 0.55 -4.07 -2.76
N ARG A 99 0.01 -3.30 -1.82
CA ARG A 99 -1.44 -3.21 -1.60
C ARG A 99 -2.02 -2.13 -2.49
N GLU A 100 -2.98 -2.51 -3.32
CA GLU A 100 -3.56 -1.58 -4.28
C GLU A 100 -4.46 -0.55 -3.61
N ASP A 101 -5.34 -1.02 -2.70
CA ASP A 101 -6.28 -0.20 -1.96
C ASP A 101 -6.19 -0.48 -0.46
N MET A 102 -6.31 0.57 0.35
CA MET A 102 -6.49 0.45 1.78
C MET A 102 -7.97 0.49 2.11
N THR A 103 -8.50 -0.59 2.68
CA THR A 103 -9.88 -0.60 3.18
C THR A 103 -9.89 0.01 4.58
N TRP A 104 -10.44 1.20 4.68
CA TRP A 104 -10.60 1.90 5.95
C TRP A 104 -11.77 1.36 6.74
N VAL A 105 -11.61 1.28 8.05
CA VAL A 105 -12.61 0.80 9.01
C VAL A 105 -12.63 1.68 10.26
N ASP A 106 -13.65 1.51 11.10
CA ASP A 106 -13.84 2.28 12.34
C ASP A 106 -13.81 3.79 12.11
N GLY A 107 -14.52 4.25 11.08
CA GLY A 107 -14.57 5.66 10.75
C GLY A 107 -13.23 6.26 10.35
N GLY A 108 -12.29 5.45 9.88
CA GLY A 108 -10.95 5.88 9.47
C GLY A 108 -9.87 5.76 10.54
N ALA A 109 -10.21 5.20 11.72
CA ALA A 109 -9.23 4.99 12.79
C ALA A 109 -8.27 3.84 12.49
N ARG A 110 -8.65 2.90 11.62
CA ARG A 110 -7.84 1.74 11.21
C ARG A 110 -7.99 1.48 9.72
N PHE A 111 -7.01 0.80 9.15
CA PHE A 111 -7.09 0.23 7.79
C PHE A 111 -6.73 -1.25 7.80
N LEU A 112 -7.27 -1.98 6.83
CA LEU A 112 -7.00 -3.39 6.64
C LEU A 112 -5.75 -3.57 5.76
N TRP A 113 -4.89 -4.53 6.16
CA TRP A 113 -3.65 -4.81 5.48
C TRP A 113 -3.43 -6.32 5.34
N LEU A 114 -3.22 -6.80 4.12
CA LEU A 114 -2.82 -8.19 3.86
C LEU A 114 -1.29 -8.28 3.91
N SER A 115 -0.76 -9.19 4.72
CA SER A 115 0.68 -9.39 4.92
C SER A 115 1.02 -10.85 5.14
N GLU A 116 2.19 -11.27 4.67
CA GLU A 116 2.73 -12.62 4.84
C GLU A 116 3.77 -12.71 5.99
N ARG A 117 3.83 -11.66 6.84
CA ARG A 117 4.83 -11.48 7.91
C ARG A 117 4.93 -12.59 8.94
N ASP A 118 3.90 -13.42 9.07
CA ASP A 118 3.84 -14.56 10.02
C ASP A 118 3.87 -15.93 9.32
N GLY A 119 4.18 -15.97 8.02
CA GLY A 119 4.35 -17.18 7.23
C GLY A 119 3.14 -17.57 6.37
N TRP A 120 1.98 -16.95 6.61
CA TRP A 120 0.78 -17.05 5.79
C TRP A 120 0.28 -15.67 5.40
N ARG A 121 -0.47 -15.60 4.31
CA ARG A 121 -1.08 -14.33 3.89
C ARG A 121 -2.33 -14.05 4.72
N HIS A 122 -2.15 -13.28 5.77
CA HIS A 122 -3.21 -12.93 6.70
C HIS A 122 -3.66 -11.48 6.60
N LEU A 123 -4.85 -11.22 7.14
CA LEU A 123 -5.41 -9.89 7.26
C LEU A 123 -5.10 -9.31 8.65
N TYR A 124 -4.62 -8.08 8.64
CA TYR A 124 -4.32 -7.28 9.83
C TYR A 124 -5.18 -6.03 9.84
N ALA A 125 -5.58 -5.58 11.03
CA ALA A 125 -6.05 -4.22 11.25
C ALA A 125 -4.91 -3.38 11.76
N VAL A 126 -4.56 -2.32 11.05
CA VAL A 126 -3.47 -1.39 11.39
C VAL A 126 -4.09 -0.10 11.92
N ASP A 127 -3.69 0.31 13.10
CA ASP A 127 -4.10 1.58 13.71
C ASP A 127 -3.47 2.76 12.95
N ALA A 128 -4.29 3.70 12.53
CA ALA A 128 -3.85 4.82 11.68
C ALA A 128 -3.06 5.90 12.45
N ALA A 129 -3.05 5.86 13.77
CA ALA A 129 -2.29 6.81 14.58
C ALA A 129 -0.96 6.22 15.07
N SER A 130 -0.96 4.96 15.51
CA SER A 130 0.23 4.31 16.08
C SER A 130 0.98 3.41 15.10
N GLY A 131 0.32 2.90 14.04
CA GLY A 131 0.86 1.88 13.15
C GLY A 131 0.84 0.46 13.73
N ASP A 132 0.24 0.26 14.91
CA ASP A 132 0.13 -1.06 15.52
C ASP A 132 -0.77 -1.97 14.68
N ALA A 133 -0.27 -3.16 14.37
CA ALA A 133 -0.97 -4.14 13.55
C ALA A 133 -1.50 -5.30 14.39
N ARG A 134 -2.81 -5.55 14.32
CA ARG A 134 -3.46 -6.68 14.97
C ARG A 134 -3.91 -7.69 13.94
N LEU A 135 -3.47 -8.95 14.10
CA LEU A 135 -3.91 -10.08 13.28
C LEU A 135 -5.41 -10.34 13.45
N LEU A 136 -6.13 -10.47 12.34
CA LEU A 136 -7.57 -10.74 12.31
C LEU A 136 -7.91 -12.17 11.89
N THR A 137 -7.10 -12.81 11.07
CA THR A 137 -7.37 -14.10 10.44
C THR A 137 -6.29 -15.13 10.75
N PRO A 138 -6.10 -15.52 12.04
CA PRO A 138 -5.08 -16.50 12.40
C PRO A 138 -5.43 -17.90 11.86
N GLY A 139 -4.41 -18.67 11.49
CA GLY A 139 -4.56 -20.06 11.01
C GLY A 139 -3.51 -20.43 9.97
N ASP A 140 -3.49 -21.68 9.56
CA ASP A 140 -2.52 -22.22 8.59
C ASP A 140 -3.13 -22.15 7.16
N TYR A 141 -3.49 -20.97 6.72
CA TYR A 141 -4.10 -20.73 5.40
C TYR A 141 -3.90 -19.30 4.89
N ASP A 142 -4.01 -19.11 3.59
CA ASP A 142 -3.94 -17.81 2.95
C ASP A 142 -5.31 -17.13 2.82
N VAL A 143 -5.38 -15.87 3.20
CA VAL A 143 -6.45 -14.96 2.81
C VAL A 143 -6.17 -14.43 1.40
N ILE A 144 -7.09 -14.66 0.49
CA ILE A 144 -6.94 -14.29 -0.92
C ILE A 144 -7.32 -12.82 -1.15
N SER A 145 -8.46 -12.40 -0.61
CA SER A 145 -8.96 -11.03 -0.74
C SER A 145 -9.99 -10.68 0.33
N VAL A 146 -10.14 -9.40 0.60
CA VAL A 146 -11.27 -8.85 1.35
C VAL A 146 -12.45 -8.74 0.41
N ALA A 147 -13.60 -9.32 0.78
CA ALA A 147 -14.84 -9.25 0.02
C ALA A 147 -15.75 -8.10 0.46
N GLY A 148 -15.66 -7.69 1.74
CA GLY A 148 -16.42 -6.56 2.26
C GLY A 148 -16.33 -6.43 3.78
N VAL A 149 -16.74 -5.28 4.27
CA VAL A 149 -16.82 -4.96 5.70
C VAL A 149 -18.23 -4.49 6.02
N ASP A 150 -18.85 -5.08 7.04
CA ASP A 150 -20.10 -4.64 7.64
C ASP A 150 -19.76 -4.05 9.02
N GLU A 151 -19.50 -2.74 9.04
CA GLU A 151 -19.12 -2.04 10.27
C GLU A 151 -20.24 -2.02 11.31
N GLU A 152 -21.51 -2.00 10.89
CA GLU A 152 -22.65 -1.97 11.79
C GLU A 152 -22.75 -3.25 12.63
N ARG A 153 -22.42 -4.41 12.02
CA ARG A 153 -22.41 -5.72 12.67
C ARG A 153 -21.02 -6.14 13.16
N GLY A 154 -19.99 -5.40 12.81
CA GLY A 154 -18.60 -5.75 13.11
C GLY A 154 -18.12 -7.01 12.37
N HIS A 155 -18.64 -7.25 11.18
CA HIS A 155 -18.31 -8.42 10.37
C HIS A 155 -17.36 -8.04 9.23
N LEU A 156 -16.37 -8.90 9.03
CA LEU A 156 -15.45 -8.86 7.91
C LEU A 156 -15.67 -10.10 7.05
N HIS A 157 -15.90 -9.88 5.75
CA HIS A 157 -16.05 -10.95 4.76
C HIS A 157 -14.79 -11.02 3.91
N PHE A 158 -14.20 -12.20 3.80
CA PHE A 158 -12.99 -12.43 3.02
C PHE A 158 -13.04 -13.79 2.32
N ILE A 159 -12.22 -13.95 1.30
CA ILE A 159 -12.04 -15.22 0.59
C ILE A 159 -10.73 -15.83 1.07
N ALA A 160 -10.74 -17.10 1.44
CA ALA A 160 -9.59 -17.84 1.94
C ALA A 160 -9.61 -19.31 1.49
N SER A 161 -8.55 -20.05 1.81
CA SER A 161 -8.43 -21.49 1.51
C SER A 161 -8.06 -22.30 2.77
N PRO A 162 -8.92 -22.32 3.83
CA PRO A 162 -8.55 -22.90 5.13
C PRO A 162 -8.42 -24.42 5.11
N ASP A 163 -9.24 -25.12 4.32
CA ASP A 163 -9.30 -26.59 4.35
C ASP A 163 -8.57 -27.26 3.16
N ASP A 164 -8.50 -26.57 2.03
CA ASP A 164 -7.94 -27.12 0.81
C ASP A 164 -7.34 -25.97 -0.03
N PRO A 165 -6.01 -25.94 -0.25
CA PRO A 165 -5.35 -24.83 -0.96
C PRO A 165 -5.79 -24.73 -2.44
N THR A 166 -6.45 -25.74 -2.99
CA THR A 166 -7.00 -25.71 -4.35
C THR A 166 -8.42 -25.12 -4.42
N LYS A 167 -9.03 -24.83 -3.27
CA LYS A 167 -10.39 -24.27 -3.18
C LYS A 167 -10.39 -22.92 -2.50
N ARG A 168 -11.40 -22.12 -2.80
CA ARG A 168 -11.63 -20.81 -2.24
C ARG A 168 -13.00 -20.77 -1.58
N TYR A 169 -13.07 -20.30 -0.38
CA TYR A 169 -14.28 -20.20 0.44
C TYR A 169 -14.54 -18.74 0.80
#